data_393becf58d3b45687c9bcbd078f8ba8d
#
_entry.id   393becf58d3b45687c9bcbd078f8ba8d
#
_cell.length_a   1.000
_cell.length_b   1.000
_cell.length_c   1.000
_cell.angle_alpha   90.00
_cell.angle_beta   90.00
_cell.angle_gamma   90.00
#
_symmetry.space_group_name_H-M   'P 1'
#
loop_
_entity.id
_entity.type
_entity.pdbx_description
1 polymer ?
#
loop_
_entity_poly.entity_id
_entity_poly.type
_entity_poly.pdbx_seq_one_letter_code
_entity_poly.pdbx_strand_id
1 'polypeptide(L)'
;AVTVNGTVPGPLVRLKEGNPAKSCSNCLSQQLEAIDKHSARLIITAIRPDVPKMLQESIPKPAADDLLPTSYIQSDDSEIIRLANSVAAEERDSWKVACALEKFVDETITDKNFGSALATAAEVARSKAGDCTEHSVLFAALCRARKIPARVAFGLIYSEHLGGFAYHMWTEVWIEDRWVPMDATLGRGGIGCDHIKLGDSNLKGSE
;
A
#
# COMPACT_ATOMS: atom_id res chain seq x y z
N ALA A 1 8.22 20.87 -6.18
CA ALA A 1 8.26 20.83 -4.71
C ALA A 1 7.13 19.88 -4.27
N VAL A 2 7.46 18.87 -3.51
CA VAL A 2 6.46 18.05 -2.83
C VAL A 2 6.11 18.79 -1.55
N THR A 3 4.88 19.29 -1.45
CA THR A 3 4.39 19.84 -0.20
C THR A 3 3.67 18.72 0.52
N VAL A 4 4.27 18.18 1.54
CA VAL A 4 3.60 17.30 2.49
C VAL A 4 2.69 18.20 3.33
N ASN A 5 1.41 17.86 3.48
CA ASN A 5 0.48 18.60 4.33
C ASN A 5 0.87 18.44 5.80
N GLY A 6 1.80 19.21 6.19
CA GLY A 6 2.46 19.35 7.47
C GLY A 6 3.56 20.37 7.26
N THR A 7 3.77 21.26 8.17
CA THR A 7 4.47 22.55 8.12
C THR A 7 5.94 22.56 7.64
N VAL A 8 6.43 21.52 6.96
CA VAL A 8 7.81 21.47 6.44
C VAL A 8 7.76 21.31 4.91
N PRO A 9 8.43 22.18 4.13
CA PRO A 9 8.60 21.98 2.70
C PRO A 9 9.32 20.63 2.46
N GLY A 10 8.65 19.71 1.78
CA GLY A 10 9.24 18.42 1.40
C GLY A 10 10.37 18.58 0.37
N PRO A 11 11.19 17.56 0.19
CA PRO A 11 12.28 17.58 -0.76
C PRO A 11 11.76 17.73 -2.20
N LEU A 12 12.56 18.40 -3.04
CA LEU A 12 12.27 18.54 -4.47
C LEU A 12 12.58 17.23 -5.18
N VAL A 13 11.52 16.60 -5.75
CA VAL A 13 11.69 15.49 -6.69
C VAL A 13 11.81 16.08 -8.09
N ARG A 14 12.95 15.86 -8.74
CA ARG A 14 13.16 16.25 -10.15
C ARG A 14 13.01 15.03 -11.03
N LEU A 15 12.03 15.05 -11.92
CA LEU A 15 11.97 14.10 -13.02
C LEU A 15 12.97 14.53 -14.09
N LYS A 16 13.91 13.65 -14.47
CA LYS A 16 14.93 13.99 -15.47
C LYS A 16 14.34 14.19 -16.86
N GLU A 17 13.27 13.45 -17.18
CA GLU A 17 12.56 13.56 -18.47
C GLU A 17 11.08 13.21 -18.26
N GLY A 18 10.19 13.82 -19.02
CA GLY A 18 8.77 13.49 -19.05
C GLY A 18 7.83 14.59 -18.58
N ASN A 19 6.55 14.36 -18.80
CA ASN A 19 5.49 15.23 -18.31
C ASN A 19 5.13 14.81 -16.87
N PRO A 20 5.29 15.68 -15.86
CA PRO A 20 4.96 15.35 -14.47
C PRO A 20 3.55 14.78 -14.29
N ALA A 21 2.58 15.29 -15.07
CA ALA A 21 1.19 14.83 -15.02
C ALA A 21 0.99 13.37 -15.46
N LYS A 22 1.99 12.76 -16.13
CA LYS A 22 1.92 11.35 -16.55
C LYS A 22 2.75 10.42 -15.68
N SER A 23 3.53 10.96 -14.76
CA SER A 23 4.50 10.20 -13.97
C SER A 23 3.96 9.74 -12.62
N CYS A 24 2.88 10.32 -12.12
CA CYS A 24 2.26 9.95 -10.86
C CYS A 24 0.78 9.68 -11.07
N SER A 25 0.26 8.64 -10.42
CA SER A 25 -1.17 8.34 -10.44
C SER A 25 -1.94 9.37 -9.62
N ASN A 26 -3.00 9.95 -10.19
CA ASN A 26 -3.98 10.67 -9.38
C ASN A 26 -4.83 9.65 -8.62
N CYS A 27 -4.92 9.82 -7.31
CA CYS A 27 -5.75 8.99 -6.44
C CYS A 27 -6.20 9.82 -5.23
N LEU A 28 -6.98 9.21 -4.34
CA LEU A 28 -7.44 9.90 -3.13
C LEU A 28 -6.33 10.48 -2.27
N SER A 29 -5.21 9.73 -2.17
CA SER A 29 -4.08 10.13 -1.33
C SER A 29 -3.16 11.13 -2.00
N GLN A 30 -3.28 11.38 -3.32
CA GLN A 30 -2.38 12.32 -4.00
C GLN A 30 -3.04 13.03 -5.17
N GLN A 31 -2.76 14.32 -5.27
CA GLN A 31 -3.23 15.21 -6.32
C GLN A 31 -2.04 15.91 -6.97
N LEU A 32 -2.06 15.99 -8.29
CA LEU A 32 -1.02 16.64 -9.07
C LEU A 32 -1.56 17.93 -9.67
N GLU A 33 -0.99 19.06 -9.29
CA GLU A 33 -1.28 20.38 -9.83
C GLU A 33 -0.17 20.80 -10.79
N ALA A 34 -0.47 20.92 -12.08
CA ALA A 34 0.49 21.43 -13.04
C ALA A 34 0.80 22.92 -12.76
N ILE A 35 2.07 23.27 -12.66
CA ILE A 35 2.54 24.67 -12.53
C ILE A 35 2.90 25.18 -13.94
N ASP A 36 3.69 24.42 -14.67
CA ASP A 36 4.09 24.68 -16.04
C ASP A 36 4.39 23.36 -16.78
N LYS A 37 4.90 23.44 -18.01
CA LYS A 37 5.22 22.25 -18.81
C LYS A 37 6.34 21.36 -18.27
N HIS A 38 7.09 21.82 -17.27
CA HIS A 38 8.23 21.12 -16.68
C HIS A 38 8.12 20.93 -15.16
N SER A 39 7.11 21.56 -14.53
CA SER A 39 6.96 21.59 -13.08
C SER A 39 5.52 21.28 -12.68
N ALA A 40 5.37 20.54 -11.58
CA ALA A 40 4.08 20.29 -10.96
C ALA A 40 4.24 20.28 -9.44
N ARG A 41 3.15 20.56 -8.74
CA ARG A 41 3.03 20.37 -7.30
C ARG A 41 2.32 19.05 -7.05
N LEU A 42 2.90 18.19 -6.23
CA LEU A 42 2.25 16.99 -5.73
C LEU A 42 1.79 17.26 -4.30
N ILE A 43 0.50 17.09 -4.06
CA ILE A 43 -0.13 17.19 -2.75
C ILE A 43 -0.45 15.78 -2.30
N ILE A 44 0.06 15.36 -1.13
CA ILE A 44 -0.20 14.04 -0.55
C ILE A 44 -1.02 14.23 0.71
N THR A 45 -2.09 13.47 0.83
CA THR A 45 -3.00 13.48 1.97
C THR A 45 -3.12 12.08 2.55
N ALA A 46 -2.91 11.95 3.85
CA ALA A 46 -3.14 10.67 4.53
C ALA A 46 -4.64 10.33 4.49
N ILE A 47 -4.96 9.14 3.99
CA ILE A 47 -6.34 8.64 3.92
C ILE A 47 -6.55 7.63 5.04
N ARG A 48 -7.55 7.88 5.85
CA ARG A 48 -7.99 6.99 6.94
C ARG A 48 -9.51 6.97 7.00
N PRO A 49 -10.13 5.91 7.54
CA PRO A 49 -11.59 5.82 7.62
C PRO A 49 -12.23 6.92 8.47
N ASP A 50 -11.56 7.35 9.54
CA ASP A 50 -12.00 8.40 10.46
C ASP A 50 -11.89 9.83 9.89
N VAL A 51 -11.19 10.00 8.77
CA VAL A 51 -11.12 11.29 8.07
C VAL A 51 -12.38 11.46 7.23
N PRO A 52 -13.11 12.59 7.37
CA PRO A 52 -14.30 12.87 6.57
C PRO A 52 -14.03 12.69 5.07
N LYS A 53 -14.98 12.07 4.37
CA LYS A 53 -14.92 12.00 2.89
C LYS A 53 -14.98 13.42 2.36
N MET A 54 -13.88 13.94 1.87
CA MET A 54 -13.92 15.17 1.08
C MET A 54 -14.75 14.89 -0.16
N LEU A 55 -15.57 15.86 -0.57
CA LEU A 55 -16.38 15.78 -1.79
C LEU A 55 -15.46 15.47 -2.98
N GLN A 56 -15.48 14.24 -3.44
CA GLN A 56 -14.59 13.78 -4.49
C GLN A 56 -15.32 12.98 -5.57
N GLU A 57 -14.76 13.10 -6.77
CA GLU A 57 -15.07 12.33 -7.96
C GLU A 57 -15.18 10.83 -7.67
N SER A 58 -15.90 10.11 -8.51
CA SER A 58 -16.16 8.68 -8.35
C SER A 58 -14.86 7.87 -8.19
N ILE A 59 -14.63 7.36 -6.99
CA ILE A 59 -13.51 6.44 -6.73
C ILE A 59 -13.83 5.12 -7.42
N PRO A 60 -12.91 4.56 -8.23
CA PRO A 60 -13.10 3.24 -8.80
C PRO A 60 -13.33 2.20 -7.69
N LYS A 61 -14.48 1.54 -7.73
CA LYS A 61 -14.77 0.43 -6.81
C LYS A 61 -13.83 -0.75 -7.08
N PRO A 62 -13.62 -1.62 -6.08
CA PRO A 62 -12.85 -2.83 -6.28
C PRO A 62 -13.39 -3.67 -7.44
N ALA A 63 -12.48 -4.17 -8.26
CA ALA A 63 -12.78 -5.20 -9.23
C ALA A 63 -12.85 -6.58 -8.55
N ALA A 64 -13.35 -7.59 -9.23
CA ALA A 64 -13.34 -8.96 -8.71
C ALA A 64 -11.93 -9.44 -8.35
N ASP A 65 -10.95 -9.02 -9.13
CA ASP A 65 -9.54 -9.37 -8.95
C ASP A 65 -8.93 -8.85 -7.64
N ASP A 66 -9.51 -7.82 -7.05
CA ASP A 66 -9.06 -7.29 -5.76
C ASP A 66 -9.48 -8.17 -4.57
N LEU A 67 -10.32 -9.20 -4.82
CA LEU A 67 -10.77 -10.19 -3.83
C LEU A 67 -10.31 -11.61 -4.15
N LEU A 68 -10.03 -11.91 -5.42
CA LEU A 68 -9.65 -13.25 -5.86
C LEU A 68 -8.17 -13.52 -5.59
N PRO A 69 -7.79 -14.79 -5.38
CA PRO A 69 -6.38 -15.18 -5.31
C PRO A 69 -5.70 -14.93 -6.65
N THR A 70 -4.41 -14.65 -6.61
CA THR A 70 -3.54 -14.53 -7.78
C THR A 70 -2.26 -15.35 -7.59
N SER A 71 -1.38 -15.37 -8.60
CA SER A 71 -0.12 -16.13 -8.52
C SER A 71 0.72 -15.79 -7.31
N TYR A 72 0.73 -14.54 -6.86
CA TYR A 72 1.51 -14.08 -5.72
C TYR A 72 0.65 -13.85 -4.48
N ILE A 73 -0.58 -13.31 -4.63
CA ILE A 73 -1.49 -13.02 -3.52
C ILE A 73 -2.42 -14.23 -3.32
N GLN A 74 -1.88 -15.30 -2.76
CA GLN A 74 -2.54 -16.61 -2.62
C GLN A 74 -3.50 -16.63 -1.42
N SER A 75 -4.58 -15.87 -1.49
CA SER A 75 -5.56 -15.74 -0.41
C SER A 75 -6.39 -17.00 -0.14
N ASP A 76 -6.28 -18.00 -1.00
CA ASP A 76 -6.90 -19.33 -0.91
C ASP A 76 -5.97 -20.42 -0.35
N ASP A 77 -4.69 -20.12 -0.11
CA ASP A 77 -3.77 -21.05 0.56
C ASP A 77 -4.24 -21.33 1.99
N SER A 78 -4.19 -22.59 2.40
CA SER A 78 -4.71 -23.04 3.70
C SER A 78 -4.02 -22.38 4.89
N GLU A 79 -2.73 -22.10 4.81
CA GLU A 79 -1.98 -21.40 5.85
C GLU A 79 -2.36 -19.92 5.92
N ILE A 80 -2.55 -19.25 4.76
CA ILE A 80 -3.03 -17.86 4.69
C ILE A 80 -4.43 -17.76 5.33
N ILE A 81 -5.35 -18.67 4.99
CA ILE A 81 -6.69 -18.69 5.56
C ILE A 81 -6.63 -18.90 7.08
N ARG A 82 -5.79 -19.85 7.54
CA ARG A 82 -5.62 -20.15 8.97
C ARG A 82 -5.10 -18.92 9.73
N LEU A 83 -4.06 -18.27 9.23
CA LEU A 83 -3.47 -17.06 9.83
C LEU A 83 -4.49 -15.91 9.85
N ALA A 84 -5.13 -15.61 8.71
CA ALA A 84 -6.11 -14.56 8.60
C ALA A 84 -7.28 -14.72 9.60
N ASN A 85 -7.73 -15.95 9.83
CA ASN A 85 -8.80 -16.25 10.78
C ASN A 85 -8.34 -16.25 12.24
N SER A 86 -7.05 -16.47 12.52
CA SER A 86 -6.53 -16.42 13.89
C SER A 86 -6.30 -15.00 14.39
N VAL A 87 -6.01 -14.06 13.46
CA VAL A 87 -5.81 -12.66 13.80
C VAL A 87 -7.16 -11.95 13.89
N ALA A 88 -7.43 -11.30 15.02
CA ALA A 88 -8.69 -10.59 15.28
C ALA A 88 -9.94 -11.44 14.96
N ALA A 89 -9.98 -12.69 15.44
CA ALA A 89 -10.98 -13.72 15.07
C ALA A 89 -12.43 -13.26 15.27
N GLU A 90 -12.71 -12.53 16.35
CA GLU A 90 -14.05 -12.05 16.71
C GLU A 90 -14.38 -10.66 16.16
N GLU A 91 -13.39 -9.96 15.57
CA GLU A 91 -13.60 -8.62 15.03
C GLU A 91 -14.33 -8.68 13.68
N ARG A 92 -15.31 -7.80 13.52
CA ARG A 92 -16.14 -7.68 12.31
C ARG A 92 -15.94 -6.37 11.57
N ASP A 93 -15.38 -5.38 12.23
CA ASP A 93 -15.01 -4.12 11.62
C ASP A 93 -13.80 -4.30 10.70
N SER A 94 -14.02 -4.09 9.41
CA SER A 94 -12.98 -4.33 8.39
C SER A 94 -11.73 -3.47 8.59
N TRP A 95 -11.87 -2.26 9.11
CA TRP A 95 -10.72 -1.40 9.39
C TRP A 95 -9.89 -1.94 10.54
N LYS A 96 -10.53 -2.33 11.64
CA LYS A 96 -9.84 -2.93 12.79
C LYS A 96 -9.18 -4.26 12.43
N VAL A 97 -9.85 -5.07 11.61
CA VAL A 97 -9.26 -6.30 11.07
C VAL A 97 -8.01 -5.98 10.23
N ALA A 98 -8.10 -5.01 9.32
CA ALA A 98 -6.96 -4.62 8.49
C ALA A 98 -5.78 -4.11 9.35
N CYS A 99 -6.04 -3.26 10.36
CA CYS A 99 -5.00 -2.80 11.28
C CYS A 99 -4.34 -3.95 12.08
N ALA A 100 -5.14 -4.92 12.53
CA ALA A 100 -4.61 -6.08 13.24
C ALA A 100 -3.76 -6.97 12.32
N LEU A 101 -4.18 -7.17 11.06
CA LEU A 101 -3.43 -7.92 10.06
C LEU A 101 -2.14 -7.20 9.64
N GLU A 102 -2.18 -5.87 9.46
CA GLU A 102 -0.99 -5.06 9.18
C GLU A 102 0.08 -5.25 10.27
N LYS A 103 -0.33 -5.07 11.52
CA LYS A 103 0.54 -5.26 12.67
C LYS A 103 1.07 -6.69 12.78
N PHE A 104 0.21 -7.68 12.54
CA PHE A 104 0.62 -9.09 12.54
C PHE A 104 1.71 -9.38 11.51
N VAL A 105 1.61 -8.81 10.31
CA VAL A 105 2.63 -8.98 9.26
C VAL A 105 3.95 -8.35 9.66
N ASP A 106 3.95 -7.09 10.15
CA ASP A 106 5.16 -6.42 10.65
C ASP A 106 5.87 -7.23 11.76
N GLU A 107 5.09 -7.79 12.69
CA GLU A 107 5.63 -8.61 13.79
C GLU A 107 6.07 -10.01 13.34
N THR A 108 5.51 -10.55 12.25
CA THR A 108 5.77 -11.90 11.77
C THR A 108 7.02 -11.98 10.89
N ILE A 109 7.24 -10.99 10.02
CA ILE A 109 8.41 -10.94 9.15
C ILE A 109 9.58 -10.33 9.93
N THR A 110 10.36 -11.22 10.55
CA THR A 110 11.49 -10.83 11.43
C THR A 110 12.82 -10.75 10.71
N ASP A 111 12.98 -11.52 9.63
CA ASP A 111 14.18 -11.48 8.79
C ASP A 111 13.97 -10.51 7.63
N LYS A 112 14.29 -9.23 7.88
CA LYS A 112 14.17 -8.16 6.87
C LYS A 112 15.39 -8.17 5.95
N ASN A 113 15.38 -9.02 4.93
CA ASN A 113 16.44 -9.13 3.94
C ASN A 113 15.97 -8.72 2.54
N PHE A 114 16.88 -8.15 1.76
CA PHE A 114 16.65 -7.72 0.37
C PHE A 114 17.10 -8.77 -0.66
N GLY A 115 17.25 -10.02 -0.25
CA GLY A 115 17.90 -11.05 -1.06
C GLY A 115 16.97 -11.89 -1.92
N SER A 116 15.67 -11.75 -1.77
CA SER A 116 14.69 -12.59 -2.49
C SER A 116 14.07 -11.84 -3.67
N ALA A 117 13.93 -12.50 -4.80
CA ALA A 117 12.96 -12.08 -5.80
C ALA A 117 11.55 -12.18 -5.17
N LEU A 118 10.59 -11.43 -5.69
CA LEU A 118 9.19 -11.39 -5.21
C LEU A 118 8.66 -12.79 -4.85
N ALA A 119 8.48 -13.04 -3.53
CA ALA A 119 7.96 -14.30 -3.02
C ALA A 119 6.43 -14.29 -2.97
N THR A 120 5.81 -15.46 -3.06
CA THR A 120 4.37 -15.62 -2.90
C THR A 120 3.96 -15.48 -1.44
N ALA A 121 2.70 -15.10 -1.19
CA ALA A 121 2.17 -14.94 0.17
C ALA A 121 2.36 -16.21 1.03
N ALA A 122 2.15 -17.39 0.45
CA ALA A 122 2.32 -18.66 1.14
C ALA A 122 3.79 -18.97 1.48
N GLU A 123 4.74 -18.59 0.62
CA GLU A 123 6.17 -18.69 0.90
C GLU A 123 6.58 -17.75 2.03
N VAL A 124 6.12 -16.50 1.99
CA VAL A 124 6.39 -15.50 3.04
C VAL A 124 5.83 -15.94 4.39
N ALA A 125 4.60 -16.45 4.42
CA ALA A 125 3.97 -16.95 5.64
C ALA A 125 4.79 -18.07 6.33
N ARG A 126 5.49 -18.90 5.53
CA ARG A 126 6.34 -20.00 6.01
C ARG A 126 7.75 -19.54 6.37
N SER A 127 8.38 -18.73 5.52
CA SER A 127 9.77 -18.27 5.70
C SER A 127 9.91 -17.19 6.77
N LYS A 128 8.90 -16.33 6.92
CA LYS A 128 8.90 -15.14 7.79
C LYS A 128 10.05 -14.18 7.47
N ALA A 129 10.43 -14.13 6.19
CA ALA A 129 11.53 -13.36 5.68
C ALA A 129 11.09 -12.54 4.46
N GLY A 130 11.64 -11.35 4.28
CA GLY A 130 11.41 -10.51 3.13
C GLY A 130 11.48 -9.01 3.43
N ASP A 131 11.36 -8.22 2.37
CA ASP A 131 11.35 -6.75 2.42
C ASP A 131 9.92 -6.18 2.27
N CYS A 132 9.79 -4.95 1.80
CA CYS A 132 8.49 -4.29 1.60
C CYS A 132 7.58 -5.06 0.63
N THR A 133 8.15 -5.79 -0.30
CA THR A 133 7.43 -6.57 -1.31
C THR A 133 6.69 -7.73 -0.66
N GLU A 134 7.39 -8.52 0.15
CA GLU A 134 6.86 -9.67 0.88
C GLU A 134 5.84 -9.24 1.95
N HIS A 135 6.10 -8.14 2.66
CA HIS A 135 5.12 -7.58 3.59
C HIS A 135 3.82 -7.23 2.88
N SER A 136 3.90 -6.56 1.72
CA SER A 136 2.72 -6.14 0.95
C SER A 136 1.94 -7.33 0.39
N VAL A 137 2.63 -8.34 -0.14
CA VAL A 137 1.99 -9.53 -0.71
C VAL A 137 1.30 -10.36 0.37
N LEU A 138 1.96 -10.59 1.51
CA LEU A 138 1.36 -11.33 2.64
C LEU A 138 0.16 -10.57 3.20
N PHE A 139 0.29 -9.27 3.44
CA PHE A 139 -0.79 -8.46 3.98
C PHE A 139 -2.01 -8.43 3.05
N ALA A 140 -1.82 -8.24 1.74
CA ALA A 140 -2.91 -8.28 0.76
C ALA A 140 -3.62 -9.65 0.74
N ALA A 141 -2.88 -10.76 0.84
CA ALA A 141 -3.44 -12.11 0.88
C ALA A 141 -4.29 -12.34 2.14
N LEU A 142 -3.81 -11.91 3.30
CA LEU A 142 -4.55 -12.01 4.56
C LEU A 142 -5.84 -11.17 4.53
N CYS A 143 -5.78 -9.94 3.98
CA CYS A 143 -6.96 -9.10 3.82
C CYS A 143 -8.01 -9.76 2.90
N ARG A 144 -7.60 -10.29 1.73
CA ARG A 144 -8.51 -10.98 0.81
C ARG A 144 -9.12 -12.25 1.43
N ALA A 145 -8.35 -13.01 2.21
CA ALA A 145 -8.86 -14.16 2.96
C ALA A 145 -9.96 -13.76 3.97
N ARG A 146 -9.88 -12.55 4.54
CA ARG A 146 -10.93 -11.95 5.38
C ARG A 146 -12.00 -11.20 4.58
N LYS A 147 -12.04 -11.36 3.26
CA LYS A 147 -13.00 -10.70 2.36
C LYS A 147 -12.89 -9.17 2.32
N ILE A 148 -11.73 -8.65 2.63
CA ILE A 148 -11.38 -7.24 2.46
C ILE A 148 -10.68 -7.10 1.12
N PRO A 149 -11.24 -6.36 0.13
CA PRO A 149 -10.55 -6.14 -1.14
C PRO A 149 -9.21 -5.46 -0.90
N ALA A 150 -8.17 -5.97 -1.52
CA ALA A 150 -6.81 -5.47 -1.35
C ALA A 150 -5.99 -5.62 -2.62
N ARG A 151 -5.06 -4.68 -2.86
CA ARG A 151 -4.10 -4.71 -3.97
C ARG A 151 -2.77 -4.14 -3.51
N VAL A 152 -1.68 -4.48 -4.17
CA VAL A 152 -0.40 -3.85 -3.89
C VAL A 152 -0.31 -2.52 -4.61
N ALA A 153 0.32 -1.55 -3.97
CA ALA A 153 0.69 -0.27 -4.55
C ALA A 153 2.21 -0.13 -4.49
N PHE A 154 2.78 0.53 -5.49
CA PHE A 154 4.22 0.74 -5.56
C PHE A 154 4.54 2.20 -5.91
N GLY A 155 5.71 2.62 -5.46
CA GLY A 155 6.13 3.99 -5.65
C GLY A 155 7.38 4.34 -4.86
N LEU A 156 7.35 5.49 -4.22
CA LEU A 156 8.47 6.02 -3.45
C LEU A 156 8.05 6.32 -2.02
N ILE A 157 8.92 6.04 -1.06
CA ILE A 157 8.80 6.47 0.33
C ILE A 157 9.94 7.44 0.66
N TYR A 158 9.62 8.52 1.37
CA TYR A 158 10.65 9.40 1.92
C TYR A 158 11.27 8.78 3.16
N SER A 159 12.58 8.69 3.17
CA SER A 159 13.37 8.21 4.30
C SER A 159 14.28 9.32 4.83
N GLU A 160 14.08 9.71 6.07
CA GLU A 160 14.96 10.68 6.74
C GLU A 160 16.39 10.14 6.84
N HIS A 161 16.55 8.83 7.07
CA HIS A 161 17.86 8.19 7.15
C HIS A 161 18.65 8.30 5.84
N LEU A 162 17.97 8.17 4.70
CA LEU A 162 18.58 8.33 3.38
C LEU A 162 18.63 9.79 2.92
N GLY A 163 17.93 10.69 3.60
CA GLY A 163 17.75 12.08 3.17
C GLY A 163 17.06 12.20 1.81
N GLY A 164 16.21 11.23 1.43
CA GLY A 164 15.61 11.19 0.11
C GLY A 164 14.54 10.11 -0.06
N PHE A 165 14.15 9.89 -1.31
CA PHE A 165 13.16 8.87 -1.66
C PHE A 165 13.82 7.57 -2.09
N ALA A 166 13.23 6.45 -1.65
CA ALA A 166 13.56 5.10 -2.07
C ALA A 166 12.33 4.44 -2.73
N TYR A 167 12.57 3.46 -3.61
CA TYR A 167 11.48 2.60 -4.10
C TYR A 167 10.86 1.82 -2.95
N HIS A 168 9.52 1.70 -2.99
CA HIS A 168 8.78 1.05 -1.93
C HIS A 168 7.49 0.43 -2.45
N MET A 169 7.03 -0.61 -1.77
CA MET A 169 5.75 -1.27 -2.01
C MET A 169 4.95 -1.30 -0.72
N TRP A 170 3.64 -1.10 -0.85
CA TRP A 170 2.66 -1.17 0.24
C TRP A 170 1.35 -1.75 -0.26
N THR A 171 0.32 -1.76 0.56
CA THR A 171 -0.99 -2.32 0.20
C THR A 171 -2.06 -1.25 0.29
N GLU A 172 -3.02 -1.26 -0.62
CA GLU A 172 -4.27 -0.53 -0.50
C GLU A 172 -5.39 -1.50 -0.18
N VAL A 173 -6.20 -1.18 0.83
CA VAL A 173 -7.38 -1.96 1.24
C VAL A 173 -8.65 -1.15 1.04
N TRP A 174 -9.75 -1.82 0.67
CA TRP A 174 -11.03 -1.13 0.48
C TRP A 174 -11.84 -1.10 1.76
N ILE A 175 -11.96 0.09 2.35
CA ILE A 175 -12.66 0.33 3.62
C ILE A 175 -13.60 1.52 3.42
N GLU A 176 -14.85 1.37 3.81
CA GLU A 176 -15.85 2.46 3.79
C GLU A 176 -15.92 3.22 2.46
N ASP A 177 -16.03 2.48 1.35
CA ASP A 177 -16.11 3.00 -0.02
C ASP A 177 -14.90 3.84 -0.46
N ARG A 178 -13.70 3.50 0.03
CA ARG A 178 -12.45 4.13 -0.40
C ARG A 178 -11.26 3.16 -0.32
N TRP A 179 -10.26 3.38 -1.14
CA TRP A 179 -8.95 2.75 -1.01
C TRP A 179 -8.16 3.44 0.09
N VAL A 180 -7.80 2.70 1.13
CA VAL A 180 -7.00 3.16 2.26
C VAL A 180 -5.62 2.53 2.14
N PRO A 181 -4.56 3.34 1.95
CA PRO A 181 -3.20 2.82 1.87
C PRO A 181 -2.69 2.44 3.27
N MET A 182 -2.06 1.27 3.37
CA MET A 182 -1.51 0.68 4.59
C MET A 182 -0.14 0.06 4.29
N ASP A 183 0.80 0.19 5.20
CA ASP A 183 2.17 -0.30 5.03
C ASP A 183 2.55 -1.26 6.15
N ALA A 184 2.48 -2.55 5.86
CA ALA A 184 2.82 -3.61 6.80
C ALA A 184 4.33 -3.69 7.11
N THR A 185 5.20 -3.00 6.37
CA THR A 185 6.62 -2.87 6.70
C THR A 185 6.84 -1.93 7.91
N LEU A 186 5.89 -1.03 8.12
CA LEU A 186 5.90 -0.03 9.19
C LEU A 186 4.93 -0.34 10.34
N GLY A 187 3.86 -1.10 10.10
CA GLY A 187 2.88 -1.54 11.10
C GLY A 187 2.17 -0.41 11.87
N ARG A 188 1.91 0.73 11.21
CA ARG A 188 1.45 1.98 11.88
C ARG A 188 -0.07 2.20 11.86
N GLY A 189 -0.84 1.27 11.31
CA GLY A 189 -2.28 1.45 11.10
C GLY A 189 -2.59 2.46 10.00
N GLY A 190 -2.06 2.23 8.80
CA GLY A 190 -2.10 3.10 7.64
C GLY A 190 -0.84 3.93 7.44
N ILE A 191 -0.77 4.65 6.32
CA ILE A 191 0.41 5.46 5.95
C ILE A 191 0.22 6.95 6.23
N GLY A 192 1.34 7.68 6.33
CA GLY A 192 1.40 9.14 6.38
C GLY A 192 1.42 9.79 4.99
N CYS A 193 2.00 11.00 4.93
CA CYS A 193 2.15 11.75 3.68
C CYS A 193 3.56 11.57 3.06
N ASP A 194 4.26 10.54 3.45
CA ASP A 194 5.63 10.20 3.04
C ASP A 194 5.69 9.25 1.84
N HIS A 195 4.56 8.76 1.35
CA HIS A 195 4.46 7.84 0.22
C HIS A 195 3.96 8.55 -1.04
N ILE A 196 4.67 8.35 -2.17
CA ILE A 196 4.28 8.80 -3.51
C ILE A 196 3.90 7.58 -4.34
N LYS A 197 2.63 7.42 -4.68
CA LYS A 197 2.14 6.32 -5.49
C LYS A 197 2.46 6.54 -6.97
N LEU A 198 3.08 5.54 -7.60
CA LEU A 198 3.31 5.48 -9.05
C LEU A 198 2.33 4.56 -9.75
N GLY A 199 1.87 3.50 -9.08
CA GLY A 199 0.90 2.57 -9.63
C GLY A 199 0.39 1.57 -8.62
N ASP A 200 -0.47 0.66 -9.07
CA ASP A 200 -0.97 -0.49 -8.31
C ASP A 200 -1.09 -1.73 -9.20
N SER A 201 -1.16 -2.91 -8.57
CA SER A 201 -1.24 -4.19 -9.26
C SER A 201 -1.90 -5.26 -8.38
N ASN A 202 -2.52 -6.23 -9.02
CA ASN A 202 -3.01 -7.46 -8.39
C ASN A 202 -2.03 -8.64 -8.50
N LEU A 203 -0.87 -8.43 -9.08
CA LEU A 203 0.19 -9.44 -9.24
C LEU A 203 -0.34 -10.77 -9.81
N LYS A 204 -1.02 -10.72 -10.95
CA LYS A 204 -1.62 -11.90 -11.59
C LYS A 204 -0.62 -12.84 -12.26
N GLY A 205 0.62 -12.45 -12.38
CA GLY A 205 1.66 -13.12 -13.16
C GLY A 205 2.20 -12.16 -14.23
N SER A 206 3.06 -12.66 -15.12
CA SER A 206 3.73 -11.82 -16.12
C SER A 206 2.72 -11.03 -16.99
N GLU A 207 2.44 -9.83 -16.59
CA GLU A 207 1.93 -8.76 -17.44
C GLU A 207 3.05 -7.81 -17.79
#